data_cbd072837bc596613f318aa58603c7a3
#
_entry.id   cbd072837bc596613f318aa58603c7a3
#
_cell.length_a   1.000
_cell.length_b   1.000
_cell.length_c   1.000
_cell.angle_alpha   90.00
_cell.angle_beta   90.00
_cell.angle_gamma   90.00
#
_symmetry.space_group_name_H-M   'P 1'
#
loop_
_entity.id
_entity.type
_entity.pdbx_description
1 polymer ?
#
loop_
_entity_poly.entity_id
_entity_poly.type
_entity_poly.pdbx_seq_one_letter_code
_entity_poly.pdbx_strand_id
1 'polypeptide(L)'
;MQDSVRAFLHKHVRVRVRDETMDTYCDGYVAQLTMGENVQNVNRQTQTGTIDIVCARPEILSTQVQSGQMLPSQVNVGGGGLSYNPSELTTLAGTSGLRYPLTYMTVERIEQPNQVTLTNRGTSDAYPVFVCNGPMPDGVDLVVEGTGLWLRCSHPVYGTPLVLDSRSRTATVGGLDVSRTLVSRGFPVVPAGGSITVTLRTTGTGWVDASMHDTWM
;
A
#
# COMPACT_ATOMS: atom_id res chain seq x y z
N MET A 1 -25.77 11.42 29.98
CA MET A 1 -25.54 10.32 29.02
C MET A 1 -26.23 10.53 27.67
N GLN A 2 -27.50 10.97 27.62
CA GLN A 2 -28.23 11.25 26.35
C GLN A 2 -27.52 12.28 25.46
N ASP A 3 -27.03 13.37 26.03
CA ASP A 3 -26.38 14.45 25.27
C ASP A 3 -25.05 14.02 24.66
N SER A 4 -24.32 13.10 25.31
CA SER A 4 -23.07 12.57 24.79
C SER A 4 -23.27 11.70 23.54
N VAL A 5 -24.38 10.95 23.48
CA VAL A 5 -24.72 10.11 22.33
C VAL A 5 -25.24 10.96 21.17
N ARG A 6 -26.07 11.99 21.47
CA ARG A 6 -26.56 12.95 20.46
C ARG A 6 -25.40 13.71 19.77
N ALA A 7 -24.28 13.88 20.47
CA ALA A 7 -23.11 14.54 19.92
C ALA A 7 -22.45 13.79 18.75
N PHE A 8 -22.79 12.52 18.52
CA PHE A 8 -22.31 11.73 17.37
C PHE A 8 -23.14 11.93 16.10
N LEU A 9 -24.34 12.53 16.18
CA LEU A 9 -25.18 12.75 15.02
C LEU A 9 -24.43 13.57 13.95
N HIS A 10 -24.50 13.12 12.69
CA HIS A 10 -23.83 13.71 11.52
C HIS A 10 -22.29 13.76 11.60
N LYS A 11 -21.67 13.03 12.53
CA LYS A 11 -20.22 12.90 12.57
C LYS A 11 -19.74 11.66 11.84
N HIS A 12 -18.54 11.76 11.29
CA HIS A 12 -17.81 10.60 10.80
C HIS A 12 -17.39 9.73 11.97
N VAL A 13 -17.66 8.44 11.83
CA VAL A 13 -17.37 7.43 12.84
C VAL A 13 -16.75 6.21 12.18
N ARG A 14 -15.91 5.53 12.94
CA ARG A 14 -15.40 4.21 12.59
C ARG A 14 -16.13 3.16 13.41
N VAL A 15 -16.80 2.25 12.71
CA VAL A 15 -17.43 1.09 13.33
C VAL A 15 -16.46 -0.06 13.25
N ARG A 16 -16.01 -0.56 14.39
CA ARG A 16 -15.13 -1.71 14.51
C ARG A 16 -15.92 -2.89 15.07
N VAL A 17 -15.82 -4.01 14.39
CA VAL A 17 -16.36 -5.28 14.82
C VAL A 17 -15.21 -6.21 15.11
N ARG A 18 -15.16 -6.72 16.33
CA ARG A 18 -14.15 -7.65 16.78
C ARG A 18 -14.80 -8.89 17.35
N ASP A 19 -14.45 -10.04 16.79
CA ASP A 19 -14.77 -11.35 17.35
C ASP A 19 -13.47 -12.19 17.51
N GLU A 20 -13.61 -13.48 17.79
CA GLU A 20 -12.46 -14.38 17.99
C GLU A 20 -11.62 -14.58 16.72
N THR A 21 -12.19 -14.39 15.54
CA THR A 21 -11.58 -14.73 14.25
C THR A 21 -11.31 -13.51 13.40
N MET A 22 -12.09 -12.44 13.58
CA MET A 22 -12.06 -11.26 12.73
C MET A 22 -12.00 -9.97 13.55
N ASP A 23 -11.19 -9.05 13.09
CA ASP A 23 -11.09 -7.69 13.63
C ASP A 23 -11.13 -6.72 12.45
N THR A 24 -12.32 -6.18 12.21
CA THR A 24 -12.64 -5.42 11.00
C THR A 24 -13.29 -4.09 11.34
N TYR A 25 -13.26 -3.16 10.39
CA TYR A 25 -13.89 -1.87 10.52
C TYR A 25 -14.49 -1.38 9.20
N CYS A 26 -15.46 -0.47 9.32
CA CYS A 26 -15.91 0.38 8.22
C CYS A 26 -16.01 1.83 8.68
N ASP A 27 -15.79 2.75 7.76
CA ASP A 27 -15.90 4.19 8.01
C ASP A 27 -17.21 4.70 7.42
N GLY A 28 -17.96 5.42 8.23
CA GLY A 28 -19.26 5.97 7.85
C GLY A 28 -19.60 7.24 8.61
N TYR A 29 -20.84 7.70 8.47
CA TYR A 29 -21.37 8.81 9.26
C TYR A 29 -22.68 8.39 9.91
N VAL A 30 -22.95 8.95 11.09
CA VAL A 30 -24.19 8.70 11.82
C VAL A 30 -25.30 9.49 11.15
N ALA A 31 -26.20 8.78 10.47
CA ALA A 31 -27.32 9.39 9.75
C ALA A 31 -28.51 9.67 10.67
N GLN A 32 -28.82 8.71 11.55
CA GLN A 32 -29.96 8.83 12.46
C GLN A 32 -29.64 8.21 13.82
N LEU A 33 -30.20 8.79 14.84
CA LEU A 33 -30.15 8.31 16.22
C LEU A 33 -31.56 8.27 16.77
N THR A 34 -32.05 7.09 17.06
CA THR A 34 -33.36 6.89 17.67
C THR A 34 -33.20 6.40 19.10
N MET A 35 -33.69 7.15 20.06
CA MET A 35 -33.72 6.78 21.48
C MET A 35 -35.11 6.25 21.80
N GLY A 36 -35.20 5.01 22.28
CA GLY A 36 -36.47 4.42 22.70
C GLY A 36 -36.90 5.03 24.01
N GLU A 37 -38.11 5.61 24.01
CA GLU A 37 -38.82 6.01 25.22
C GLU A 37 -39.58 4.80 25.78
N ASN A 38 -38.89 3.93 26.50
CA ASN A 38 -39.59 2.83 27.17
C ASN A 38 -39.74 3.15 28.64
N VAL A 39 -40.97 3.47 29.04
CA VAL A 39 -41.36 3.78 30.42
C VAL A 39 -40.98 2.66 31.40
N GLN A 40 -40.91 1.41 30.93
CA GLN A 40 -40.46 0.27 31.73
C GLN A 40 -38.95 0.25 32.02
N ASN A 41 -38.15 0.93 31.21
CA ASN A 41 -36.72 0.96 31.36
C ASN A 41 -36.23 2.08 32.31
N VAL A 42 -37.08 3.03 32.66
CA VAL A 42 -36.77 4.14 33.59
C VAL A 42 -36.37 3.59 34.96
N ASN A 43 -37.04 2.52 35.41
CA ASN A 43 -36.78 1.89 36.71
C ASN A 43 -35.50 1.01 36.68
N ARG A 44 -35.00 0.64 35.51
CA ARG A 44 -33.79 -0.20 35.37
C ARG A 44 -32.57 0.58 34.94
N GLN A 45 -32.66 1.90 34.78
CA GLN A 45 -31.59 2.78 34.28
C GLN A 45 -30.96 2.31 32.94
N THR A 46 -31.68 1.46 32.20
CA THR A 46 -31.26 0.99 30.89
C THR A 46 -32.10 1.67 29.82
N GLN A 47 -31.42 2.31 28.87
CA GLN A 47 -32.06 2.94 27.72
C GLN A 47 -31.58 2.23 26.45
N THR A 48 -32.51 1.79 25.63
CA THR A 48 -32.26 1.20 24.33
C THR A 48 -32.38 2.26 23.26
N GLY A 49 -31.52 2.18 22.25
CA GLY A 49 -31.56 3.08 21.09
C GLY A 49 -30.95 2.40 19.86
N THR A 50 -31.24 2.96 18.71
CA THR A 50 -30.69 2.54 17.42
C THR A 50 -29.85 3.67 16.86
N ILE A 51 -28.67 3.32 16.34
CA ILE A 51 -27.79 4.23 15.64
C ILE A 51 -27.72 3.72 14.20
N ASP A 52 -28.18 4.53 13.25
CA ASP A 52 -28.08 4.23 11.84
C ASP A 52 -26.83 4.89 11.27
N ILE A 53 -25.93 4.07 10.77
CA ILE A 53 -24.65 4.51 10.21
C ILE A 53 -24.66 4.22 8.70
N VAL A 54 -24.43 5.26 7.92
CA VAL A 54 -24.29 5.14 6.47
C VAL A 54 -22.81 5.11 6.12
N CYS A 55 -22.36 4.00 5.58
CA CYS A 55 -20.99 3.84 5.12
C CYS A 55 -20.85 4.34 3.67
N ALA A 56 -19.87 5.19 3.42
CA ALA A 56 -19.60 5.72 2.08
C ALA A 56 -19.06 4.63 1.12
N ARG A 57 -18.54 3.55 1.69
CA ARG A 57 -18.00 2.40 0.97
C ARG A 57 -18.65 1.13 1.53
N PRO A 58 -19.02 0.17 0.66
CA PRO A 58 -19.61 -1.07 1.11
C PRO A 58 -18.59 -2.03 1.72
N GLU A 59 -17.29 -1.80 1.46
CA GLU A 59 -16.25 -2.71 1.90
C GLU A 59 -15.98 -2.58 3.41
N ILE A 60 -15.75 -3.72 4.03
CA ILE A 60 -15.28 -3.87 5.40
C ILE A 60 -13.79 -4.16 5.33
N LEU A 61 -13.00 -3.42 6.07
CA LEU A 61 -11.54 -3.48 6.05
C LEU A 61 -10.99 -4.17 7.30
N SER A 62 -9.93 -4.96 7.15
CA SER A 62 -9.15 -5.47 8.29
C SER A 62 -8.56 -4.31 9.10
N THR A 63 -8.53 -4.43 10.43
CA THR A 63 -7.74 -3.52 11.26
C THR A 63 -6.24 -3.76 11.12
N GLN A 64 -5.85 -4.96 10.73
CA GLN A 64 -4.46 -5.27 10.41
C GLN A 64 -4.12 -4.74 9.02
N VAL A 65 -3.02 -4.00 8.94
CA VAL A 65 -2.46 -3.50 7.68
C VAL A 65 -1.36 -4.44 7.26
N GLN A 66 -1.43 -4.94 6.04
CA GLN A 66 -0.26 -5.53 5.41
C GLN A 66 0.62 -4.40 4.90
N SER A 67 1.88 -4.43 5.20
CA SER A 67 2.84 -3.43 4.74
C SER A 67 4.14 -4.09 4.29
N GLY A 68 4.78 -3.48 3.32
CA GLY A 68 6.10 -3.87 2.86
C GLY A 68 6.81 -2.68 2.26
N GLN A 69 8.12 -2.66 2.40
CA GLN A 69 8.98 -1.61 1.87
C GLN A 69 9.73 -2.11 0.65
N MET A 70 9.77 -1.28 -0.38
CA MET A 70 10.57 -1.52 -1.58
C MET A 70 11.70 -0.50 -1.64
N LEU A 71 12.92 -0.99 -1.79
CA LEU A 71 14.11 -0.18 -2.03
C LEU A 71 14.44 -0.19 -3.53
N PRO A 72 14.93 0.91 -4.11
CA PRO A 72 15.38 0.91 -5.49
C PRO A 72 16.45 -0.14 -5.72
N SER A 73 16.33 -0.86 -6.83
CA SER A 73 17.41 -1.74 -7.24
C SER A 73 18.66 -0.91 -7.53
N GLN A 74 19.70 -1.12 -6.76
CA GLN A 74 20.98 -0.51 -7.07
C GLN A 74 21.53 -1.17 -8.34
N VAL A 75 21.82 -0.38 -9.35
CA VAL A 75 22.29 -0.82 -10.67
C VAL A 75 23.58 -1.64 -10.59
N ASN A 76 24.20 -1.68 -9.40
CA ASN A 76 25.51 -2.32 -9.16
C ASN A 76 25.56 -3.27 -7.97
N VAL A 77 24.45 -3.79 -7.49
CA VAL A 77 24.55 -5.00 -6.65
C VAL A 77 24.81 -6.14 -7.62
N GLY A 78 26.07 -6.51 -7.73
CA GLY A 78 26.58 -7.43 -8.70
C GLY A 78 25.69 -8.65 -8.88
N GLY A 79 24.96 -8.66 -9.97
CA GLY A 79 24.38 -9.88 -10.46
C GLY A 79 25.54 -10.83 -10.65
N GLY A 80 25.58 -11.93 -9.88
CA GLY A 80 26.57 -12.97 -10.06
C GLY A 80 26.54 -13.49 -11.49
N GLY A 81 27.42 -13.00 -12.32
CA GLY A 81 27.57 -13.37 -13.73
C GLY A 81 28.93 -12.96 -14.20
N LEU A 82 29.45 -13.70 -15.17
CA LEU A 82 30.64 -13.30 -15.91
C LEU A 82 30.32 -12.08 -16.76
N SER A 83 30.87 -10.91 -16.41
CA SER A 83 30.83 -9.74 -17.28
C SER A 83 31.94 -9.85 -18.32
N TYR A 84 31.55 -9.86 -19.59
CA TYR A 84 32.47 -9.79 -20.72
C TYR A 84 32.61 -8.35 -21.24
N ASN A 85 32.30 -7.35 -20.44
CA ASN A 85 32.42 -5.96 -20.88
C ASN A 85 33.89 -5.55 -20.94
N PRO A 86 34.46 -5.31 -22.14
CA PRO A 86 35.88 -4.99 -22.29
C PRO A 86 36.27 -3.67 -21.61
N SER A 87 35.35 -2.76 -21.34
CA SER A 87 35.63 -1.52 -20.63
C SER A 87 35.80 -1.69 -19.12
N GLU A 88 35.27 -2.75 -18.52
CA GLU A 88 35.49 -3.07 -17.10
C GLU A 88 36.73 -3.91 -16.86
N LEU A 89 37.18 -4.66 -17.88
CA LEU A 89 38.39 -5.43 -17.84
C LEU A 89 39.68 -4.56 -17.86
N THR A 90 39.59 -3.33 -18.36
CA THR A 90 40.73 -2.39 -18.39
C THR A 90 40.98 -1.70 -17.05
N THR A 91 40.05 -1.67 -16.12
CA THR A 91 40.19 -1.09 -14.77
C THR A 91 40.83 -2.07 -13.76
N LEU A 92 40.89 -3.35 -14.06
CA LEU A 92 41.56 -4.37 -13.26
C LEU A 92 42.98 -4.60 -13.78
N ALA A 93 43.88 -3.63 -13.58
CA ALA A 93 45.32 -3.76 -13.63
C ALA A 93 45.87 -4.71 -14.73
N GLY A 94 45.57 -4.41 -15.99
CA GLY A 94 46.37 -4.92 -17.11
C GLY A 94 46.35 -6.43 -17.37
N THR A 95 45.42 -7.19 -16.81
CA THR A 95 45.28 -8.63 -17.07
C THR A 95 44.02 -8.93 -17.82
N SER A 96 44.09 -9.05 -19.12
CA SER A 96 43.05 -9.61 -19.96
C SER A 96 42.98 -11.13 -19.78
N GLY A 97 41.87 -11.64 -19.24
CA GLY A 97 41.58 -13.06 -19.16
C GLY A 97 40.96 -13.54 -17.85
N LEU A 98 40.31 -14.69 -17.93
CA LEU A 98 39.75 -15.39 -16.75
C LEU A 98 40.91 -15.98 -15.93
N ARG A 99 40.96 -15.63 -14.65
CA ARG A 99 41.96 -16.18 -13.72
C ARG A 99 41.31 -17.30 -12.89
N TYR A 100 41.90 -18.46 -12.90
CA TYR A 100 41.46 -19.58 -12.06
C TYR A 100 42.09 -19.48 -10.66
N PRO A 101 41.36 -19.91 -9.58
CA PRO A 101 40.00 -20.46 -9.59
C PRO A 101 38.91 -19.38 -9.75
N LEU A 102 37.92 -19.69 -10.55
CA LEU A 102 36.73 -18.81 -10.70
C LEU A 102 35.91 -18.89 -9.43
N THR A 103 35.85 -17.80 -8.69
CA THR A 103 34.96 -17.70 -7.53
C THR A 103 33.61 -17.16 -8.01
N TYR A 104 32.62 -18.03 -8.03
CA TYR A 104 31.26 -17.60 -8.23
C TYR A 104 30.75 -17.03 -6.89
N MET A 105 30.47 -15.76 -6.82
CA MET A 105 29.69 -15.24 -5.70
C MET A 105 28.30 -15.84 -5.81
N THR A 106 28.01 -16.85 -5.02
CA THR A 106 26.64 -17.25 -4.70
C THR A 106 26.09 -16.11 -3.84
N VAL A 107 25.45 -15.15 -4.47
CA VAL A 107 24.58 -14.24 -3.75
C VAL A 107 23.48 -15.15 -3.20
N GLU A 108 23.52 -15.44 -1.90
CA GLU A 108 22.33 -15.96 -1.23
C GLU A 108 21.18 -15.07 -1.70
N ARG A 109 20.07 -15.68 -2.05
CA ARG A 109 18.89 -15.02 -2.59
C ARG A 109 18.46 -13.96 -1.58
N ILE A 110 19.04 -12.78 -1.67
CA ILE A 110 18.56 -11.61 -0.97
C ILE A 110 17.17 -11.43 -1.54
N GLU A 111 16.17 -11.52 -0.68
CA GLU A 111 14.81 -11.14 -1.01
C GLU A 111 14.92 -9.87 -1.83
N GLN A 112 14.34 -9.84 -3.02
CA GLN A 112 14.59 -8.73 -3.94
C GLN A 112 14.10 -7.46 -3.26
N PRO A 113 14.97 -6.56 -2.79
CA PRO A 113 14.58 -5.46 -1.92
C PRO A 113 13.67 -4.46 -2.64
N ASN A 114 13.56 -4.58 -3.95
CA ASN A 114 12.71 -3.75 -4.80
C ASN A 114 11.33 -4.36 -5.06
N GLN A 115 10.97 -5.46 -4.41
CA GLN A 115 9.68 -6.13 -4.60
C GLN A 115 8.91 -6.24 -3.29
N VAL A 116 7.59 -6.20 -3.41
CA VAL A 116 6.66 -6.53 -2.33
C VAL A 116 5.54 -7.40 -2.86
N THR A 117 5.17 -8.41 -2.10
CA THR A 117 3.99 -9.24 -2.38
C THR A 117 2.90 -8.88 -1.39
N LEU A 118 1.73 -8.50 -1.91
CA LEU A 118 0.54 -8.18 -1.14
C LEU A 118 -0.49 -9.28 -1.37
N THR A 119 -1.04 -9.82 -0.29
CA THR A 119 -2.00 -10.93 -0.32
C THR A 119 -3.30 -10.48 0.34
N ASN A 120 -4.40 -10.55 -0.38
CA ASN A 120 -5.73 -10.25 0.14
C ASN A 120 -6.42 -11.53 0.61
N ARG A 121 -6.69 -11.65 1.89
CA ARG A 121 -7.39 -12.79 2.49
C ARG A 121 -8.90 -12.60 2.55
N GLY A 122 -9.37 -11.43 2.11
CA GLY A 122 -10.78 -11.09 2.12
C GLY A 122 -11.55 -11.67 0.94
N THR A 123 -12.84 -11.38 0.91
CA THR A 123 -13.80 -11.84 -0.11
C THR A 123 -14.09 -10.82 -1.19
N SER A 124 -13.53 -9.61 -1.08
CA SER A 124 -13.66 -8.52 -2.05
C SER A 124 -12.29 -8.01 -2.47
N ASP A 125 -12.25 -7.26 -3.57
CA ASP A 125 -11.02 -6.67 -4.10
C ASP A 125 -10.40 -5.68 -3.10
N ALA A 126 -9.08 -5.75 -2.93
CA ALA A 126 -8.33 -4.85 -2.07
C ALA A 126 -7.46 -3.88 -2.91
N TYR A 127 -7.29 -2.69 -2.38
CA TYR A 127 -6.65 -1.59 -3.09
C TYR A 127 -5.42 -1.10 -2.31
N PRO A 128 -4.20 -1.39 -2.78
CA PRO A 128 -2.99 -0.95 -2.13
C PRO A 128 -2.77 0.56 -2.26
N VAL A 129 -2.10 1.12 -1.27
CA VAL A 129 -1.61 2.49 -1.26
C VAL A 129 -0.08 2.45 -1.22
N PHE A 130 0.56 3.25 -2.06
CA PHE A 130 2.01 3.38 -2.12
C PHE A 130 2.43 4.77 -1.68
N VAL A 131 3.26 4.83 -0.64
CA VAL A 131 3.87 6.06 -0.14
C VAL A 131 5.32 6.10 -0.62
N CYS A 132 5.61 6.96 -1.58
CA CYS A 132 6.91 7.07 -2.21
C CYS A 132 7.71 8.18 -1.52
N ASN A 133 8.82 7.81 -0.91
CA ASN A 133 9.69 8.69 -0.15
C ASN A 133 10.95 8.99 -0.97
N GLY A 134 11.28 10.26 -1.09
CA GLY A 134 12.43 10.72 -1.88
C GLY A 134 13.80 10.49 -1.21
N PRO A 135 14.88 10.76 -1.94
CA PRO A 135 14.88 11.43 -3.25
C PRO A 135 14.65 10.48 -4.44
N MET A 136 13.68 10.82 -5.28
CA MET A 136 13.42 10.17 -6.57
C MET A 136 13.19 11.27 -7.63
N PRO A 137 14.27 11.83 -8.22
CA PRO A 137 14.17 12.99 -9.11
C PRO A 137 13.42 12.70 -10.41
N ASP A 138 13.47 11.47 -10.91
CA ASP A 138 12.82 11.06 -12.15
C ASP A 138 11.37 10.55 -11.93
N GLY A 139 10.88 10.69 -10.69
CA GLY A 139 9.57 10.17 -10.30
C GLY A 139 9.60 8.70 -9.91
N VAL A 140 8.44 8.05 -9.98
CA VAL A 140 8.23 6.66 -9.50
C VAL A 140 7.71 5.78 -10.61
N ASP A 141 8.25 4.59 -10.72
CA ASP A 141 7.89 3.57 -11.69
C ASP A 141 7.67 2.22 -11.01
N LEU A 142 6.42 1.79 -10.93
CA LEU A 142 5.98 0.54 -10.34
C LEU A 142 5.40 -0.38 -11.41
N VAL A 143 5.77 -1.66 -11.34
CA VAL A 143 5.29 -2.71 -12.25
C VAL A 143 4.60 -3.80 -11.45
N VAL A 144 3.43 -4.22 -11.88
CA VAL A 144 2.76 -5.40 -11.32
C VAL A 144 3.19 -6.62 -12.13
N GLU A 145 3.92 -7.52 -11.47
CA GLU A 145 4.48 -8.70 -12.13
C GLU A 145 3.39 -9.62 -12.71
N GLY A 146 3.65 -10.16 -13.88
CA GLY A 146 2.73 -11.09 -14.55
C GLY A 146 1.50 -10.47 -15.21
N THR A 147 1.21 -9.19 -14.97
CA THR A 147 0.00 -8.53 -15.49
C THR A 147 0.29 -7.53 -16.62
N GLY A 148 1.52 -7.06 -16.72
CA GLY A 148 1.89 -5.97 -17.62
C GLY A 148 1.36 -4.60 -17.23
N LEU A 149 0.82 -4.44 -16.04
CA LEU A 149 0.34 -3.15 -15.53
C LEU A 149 1.52 -2.30 -15.04
N TRP A 150 1.55 -1.06 -15.51
CA TRP A 150 2.54 -0.06 -15.11
C TRP A 150 1.85 1.13 -14.45
N LEU A 151 2.36 1.49 -13.27
CA LEU A 151 1.98 2.72 -12.57
C LEU A 151 3.20 3.63 -12.53
N ARG A 152 3.20 4.64 -13.40
CA ARG A 152 4.33 5.56 -13.56
C ARG A 152 3.89 6.99 -13.32
N CYS A 153 4.58 7.66 -12.41
CA CYS A 153 4.39 9.07 -12.11
C CYS A 153 5.70 9.83 -12.36
N SER A 154 5.68 10.84 -13.22
CA SER A 154 6.86 11.65 -13.53
C SER A 154 7.10 12.80 -12.54
N HIS A 155 6.26 12.92 -11.50
CA HIS A 155 6.44 13.95 -10.47
C HIS A 155 7.69 13.61 -9.65
N PRO A 156 8.69 14.52 -9.57
CA PRO A 156 9.87 14.31 -8.75
C PRO A 156 9.52 14.29 -7.26
N VAL A 157 10.10 13.36 -6.52
CA VAL A 157 9.86 13.21 -5.07
C VAL A 157 11.11 13.61 -4.31
N TYR A 158 10.98 14.56 -3.40
CA TYR A 158 12.07 15.01 -2.54
C TYR A 158 11.69 14.89 -1.05
N GLY A 159 11.34 16.01 -0.40
CA GLY A 159 11.05 16.02 1.04
C GLY A 159 9.61 15.63 1.39
N THR A 160 8.64 15.89 0.50
CA THR A 160 7.24 15.53 0.72
C THR A 160 6.92 14.26 -0.03
N PRO A 161 6.39 13.21 0.64
CA PRO A 161 6.06 11.95 -0.01
C PRO A 161 5.00 12.09 -1.10
N LEU A 162 5.17 11.34 -2.18
CA LEU A 162 4.14 11.12 -3.18
C LEU A 162 3.29 9.91 -2.75
N VAL A 163 1.99 10.11 -2.66
CA VAL A 163 1.04 9.04 -2.33
C VAL A 163 0.28 8.63 -3.59
N LEU A 164 0.34 7.35 -3.93
CA LEU A 164 -0.39 6.74 -5.03
C LEU A 164 -1.48 5.85 -4.43
N ASP A 165 -2.73 6.24 -4.58
CA ASP A 165 -3.89 5.51 -4.05
C ASP A 165 -4.57 4.74 -5.17
N SER A 166 -4.53 3.41 -5.08
CA SER A 166 -5.13 2.53 -6.09
C SER A 166 -6.66 2.58 -6.09
N ARG A 167 -7.29 2.89 -4.96
CA ARG A 167 -8.75 2.97 -4.85
C ARG A 167 -9.30 4.18 -5.58
N SER A 168 -8.75 5.35 -5.31
CA SER A 168 -9.16 6.61 -5.95
C SER A 168 -8.51 6.81 -7.33
N ARG A 169 -7.47 6.03 -7.63
CA ARG A 169 -6.61 6.15 -8.84
C ARG A 169 -6.00 7.53 -8.97
N THR A 170 -5.55 8.08 -7.84
CA THR A 170 -4.96 9.41 -7.73
C THR A 170 -3.51 9.37 -7.27
N ALA A 171 -2.79 10.41 -7.63
CA ALA A 171 -1.46 10.72 -7.13
C ALA A 171 -1.51 12.05 -6.38
N THR A 172 -1.05 12.08 -5.12
CA THR A 172 -1.07 13.29 -4.30
C THR A 172 0.27 13.54 -3.62
N VAL A 173 0.63 14.82 -3.46
CA VAL A 173 1.82 15.28 -2.72
C VAL A 173 1.38 16.32 -1.70
N GLY A 174 1.57 16.04 -0.40
CA GLY A 174 1.11 16.93 0.66
C GLY A 174 -0.39 17.25 0.61
N GLY A 175 -1.21 16.33 0.10
CA GLY A 175 -2.66 16.50 -0.08
C GLY A 175 -3.08 17.21 -1.38
N LEU A 176 -2.13 17.69 -2.19
CA LEU A 176 -2.42 18.27 -3.49
C LEU A 176 -2.46 17.18 -4.56
N ASP A 177 -3.47 17.22 -5.42
CA ASP A 177 -3.61 16.29 -6.55
C ASP A 177 -2.60 16.62 -7.65
N VAL A 178 -1.71 15.67 -7.91
CA VAL A 178 -0.73 15.70 -9.00
C VAL A 178 -0.98 14.62 -10.05
N SER A 179 -2.18 14.03 -10.10
CA SER A 179 -2.54 12.92 -10.99
C SER A 179 -2.33 13.21 -12.48
N ARG A 180 -2.24 14.47 -12.87
CA ARG A 180 -1.88 14.89 -14.23
C ARG A 180 -0.45 14.49 -14.63
N THR A 181 0.42 14.21 -13.66
CA THR A 181 1.81 13.77 -13.89
C THR A 181 1.93 12.24 -14.02
N LEU A 182 0.82 11.51 -13.92
CA LEU A 182 0.78 10.09 -14.18
C LEU A 182 0.95 9.82 -15.67
N VAL A 183 2.05 9.20 -16.03
CA VAL A 183 2.39 8.78 -17.39
C VAL A 183 1.67 7.46 -17.72
N SER A 184 1.60 6.55 -16.75
CA SER A 184 0.84 5.31 -16.85
C SER A 184 -0.02 5.13 -15.60
N ARG A 185 -1.25 4.66 -15.78
CA ARG A 185 -2.29 4.57 -14.75
C ARG A 185 -2.71 3.13 -14.43
N GLY A 186 -1.76 2.21 -14.49
CA GLY A 186 -1.99 0.80 -14.15
C GLY A 186 -2.04 0.60 -12.63
N PHE A 187 -3.01 1.22 -11.97
CA PHE A 187 -3.22 1.05 -10.53
C PHE A 187 -3.56 -0.40 -10.21
N PRO A 188 -2.79 -1.06 -9.34
CA PRO A 188 -3.03 -2.45 -9.01
C PRO A 188 -4.28 -2.64 -8.17
N VAL A 189 -4.91 -3.78 -8.35
CA VAL A 189 -6.01 -4.30 -7.53
C VAL A 189 -5.63 -5.71 -7.13
N VAL A 190 -5.76 -6.04 -5.86
CA VAL A 190 -5.51 -7.38 -5.35
C VAL A 190 -6.84 -8.12 -5.26
N PRO A 191 -7.07 -9.15 -6.10
CA PRO A 191 -8.35 -9.83 -6.12
C PRO A 191 -8.62 -10.56 -4.80
N ALA A 192 -9.90 -10.86 -4.56
CA ALA A 192 -10.34 -11.63 -3.40
C ALA A 192 -9.58 -12.96 -3.32
N GLY A 193 -9.01 -13.28 -2.17
CA GLY A 193 -8.22 -14.50 -1.93
C GLY A 193 -6.94 -14.61 -2.77
N GLY A 194 -6.54 -13.56 -3.48
CA GLY A 194 -5.39 -13.53 -4.37
C GLY A 194 -4.20 -12.75 -3.83
N SER A 195 -3.13 -12.75 -4.62
CA SER A 195 -1.92 -11.97 -4.34
C SER A 195 -1.38 -11.32 -5.60
N ILE A 196 -0.68 -10.20 -5.43
CA ILE A 196 0.09 -9.54 -6.48
C ILE A 196 1.50 -9.26 -5.98
N THR A 197 2.45 -9.28 -6.89
CA THR A 197 3.82 -8.81 -6.63
C THR A 197 4.04 -7.52 -7.39
N VAL A 198 4.47 -6.49 -6.67
CA VAL A 198 4.79 -5.18 -7.23
C VAL A 198 6.29 -4.96 -7.15
N THR A 199 6.87 -4.49 -8.24
CA THR A 199 8.31 -4.22 -8.36
C THR A 199 8.54 -2.74 -8.57
N LEU A 200 9.42 -2.16 -7.78
CA LEU A 200 9.93 -0.80 -7.95
C LEU A 200 11.05 -0.81 -9.01
N ARG A 201 10.84 -0.09 -10.11
CA ARG A 201 11.82 0.04 -11.21
C ARG A 201 12.63 1.33 -11.15
N THR A 202 12.21 2.28 -10.32
CA THR A 202 12.95 3.54 -10.12
C THR A 202 14.33 3.27 -9.52
N THR A 203 15.31 3.98 -10.01
CA THR A 203 16.68 4.00 -9.45
C THR A 203 16.83 5.18 -8.48
N GLY A 204 17.75 5.10 -7.55
CA GLY A 204 18.01 6.18 -6.59
C GLY A 204 18.16 5.69 -5.15
N THR A 205 17.97 6.58 -4.21
CA THR A 205 18.16 6.33 -2.77
C THR A 205 16.87 6.49 -1.96
N GLY A 206 15.76 6.81 -2.61
CA GLY A 206 14.43 6.82 -1.98
C GLY A 206 13.91 5.41 -1.70
N TRP A 207 12.69 5.29 -1.18
CA TRP A 207 12.02 4.02 -0.96
C TRP A 207 10.51 4.17 -1.14
N VAL A 208 9.83 3.05 -1.30
CA VAL A 208 8.37 3.01 -1.40
C VAL A 208 7.81 2.09 -0.34
N ASP A 209 6.92 2.61 0.48
CA ASP A 209 6.16 1.84 1.45
C ASP A 209 4.80 1.48 0.81
N ALA A 210 4.55 0.19 0.63
CA ALA A 210 3.28 -0.32 0.18
C ALA A 210 2.45 -0.77 1.38
N SER A 211 1.16 -0.42 1.38
CA SER A 211 0.24 -0.83 2.44
C SER A 211 -1.11 -1.20 1.86
N MET A 212 -1.78 -2.17 2.49
CA MET A 212 -3.09 -2.65 2.08
C MET A 212 -3.84 -3.25 3.26
N HIS A 213 -5.16 -3.16 3.24
CA HIS A 213 -6.05 -3.88 4.15
C HIS A 213 -6.70 -5.03 3.42
N ASP A 214 -6.86 -6.18 4.08
CA ASP A 214 -7.74 -7.23 3.60
C ASP A 214 -9.17 -6.69 3.57
N THR A 215 -9.93 -7.05 2.53
CA THR A 215 -11.22 -6.43 2.23
C THR A 215 -12.31 -7.48 2.09
N TRP A 216 -13.45 -7.26 2.78
CA TRP A 216 -14.64 -8.09 2.73
C TRP A 216 -15.85 -7.29 2.24
N MET A 217 -16.83 -8.04 1.72
CA MET A 217 -18.12 -7.49 1.32
C MET A 217 -19.22 -8.46 1.71
#